data_0b346d6914df1f3ab4f322e7f48f74de
#
_entry.id   0b346d6914df1f3ab4f322e7f48f74de
#
_cell.length_a   1.000
_cell.length_b   1.000
_cell.length_c   1.000
_cell.angle_alpha   90.00
_cell.angle_beta   90.00
_cell.angle_gamma   90.00
#
_symmetry.space_group_name_H-M   'P 1'
#
loop_
_entity.id
_entity.type
_entity.pdbx_description
1 polymer ?
#
loop_
_entity_poly.entity_id
_entity_poly.type
_entity_poly.pdbx_seq_one_letter_code
_entity_poly.pdbx_strand_id
1 'polypeptide(L)'
;MTAEVLTAAAPDPAPDRAAPPAPTGVAPVPDYRAVTDLVARARNGDQRAWDLLVERYAPLIWSVCRRHRLAGADAEDAFQAVWLRLLGQLDAIRDPAALPGWLATTTRRECLRVLRAARGPDAGGPALDVEAIPDSHAATADQELLAAERHAALRAAIEDLPPSSRRLIAVLTEDPPLPYAEISARLGIPVGSIGPSRSRCLDRLRRHPAIAALIDR
;
A
#
# COMPACT_ATOMS: atom_id res chain seq x y z
N MET A 1 58.89 -41.43 11.09
CA MET A 1 57.48 -41.59 10.79
C MET A 1 56.78 -40.43 11.49
N THR A 2 56.64 -39.36 10.79
CA THR A 2 56.07 -38.08 11.25
C THR A 2 54.64 -38.00 10.78
N ALA A 3 53.69 -37.91 11.73
CA ALA A 3 52.27 -37.76 11.42
C ALA A 3 51.98 -36.26 11.21
N GLU A 4 51.58 -35.89 10.00
CA GLU A 4 51.04 -34.57 9.69
C GLU A 4 49.60 -34.48 10.19
N VAL A 5 49.37 -33.52 11.08
CA VAL A 5 48.04 -33.16 11.56
C VAL A 5 47.43 -32.16 10.57
N LEU A 6 46.45 -32.62 9.82
CA LEU A 6 45.67 -31.80 8.91
C LEU A 6 44.71 -30.91 9.72
N THR A 7 45.05 -29.62 9.88
CA THR A 7 44.18 -28.63 10.51
C THR A 7 43.09 -28.24 9.54
N ALA A 8 41.85 -28.66 9.78
CA ALA A 8 40.65 -28.22 9.05
C ALA A 8 40.35 -26.77 9.42
N ALA A 9 40.41 -25.88 8.43
CA ALA A 9 40.00 -24.51 8.54
C ALA A 9 38.47 -24.44 8.68
N ALA A 10 37.99 -23.74 9.70
CA ALA A 10 36.58 -23.43 9.88
C ALA A 10 36.08 -22.52 8.75
N PRO A 11 34.85 -22.69 8.28
CA PRO A 11 34.26 -21.79 7.28
C PRO A 11 34.03 -20.41 7.87
N ASP A 12 34.36 -19.37 7.08
CA ASP A 12 34.12 -17.95 7.34
C ASP A 12 32.62 -17.70 7.60
N PRO A 13 32.25 -16.91 8.62
CA PRO A 13 30.88 -16.53 8.83
C PRO A 13 30.41 -15.65 7.66
N ALA A 14 29.28 -16.03 7.06
CA ALA A 14 28.62 -15.26 6.01
C ALA A 14 28.40 -13.80 6.47
N PRO A 15 28.53 -12.82 5.55
CA PRO A 15 28.33 -11.42 5.91
C PRO A 15 26.90 -11.21 6.40
N ASP A 16 26.82 -10.66 7.60
CA ASP A 16 25.61 -10.19 8.26
C ASP A 16 24.84 -9.28 7.27
N ARG A 17 23.73 -9.79 6.72
CA ARG A 17 22.81 -9.00 5.91
C ARG A 17 22.12 -8.03 6.85
N ALA A 18 22.70 -6.85 7.00
CA ALA A 18 22.09 -5.74 7.71
C ALA A 18 20.64 -5.56 7.22
N ALA A 19 19.70 -5.66 8.15
CA ALA A 19 18.32 -5.30 7.89
C ALA A 19 18.26 -3.86 7.32
N PRO A 20 17.42 -3.59 6.32
CA PRO A 20 17.31 -2.25 5.77
C PRO A 20 16.92 -1.28 6.90
N PRO A 21 17.51 -0.07 6.94
CA PRO A 21 17.22 0.91 7.97
C PRO A 21 15.72 1.23 7.98
N ALA A 22 15.14 1.29 9.17
CA ALA A 22 13.76 1.70 9.37
C ALA A 22 13.57 3.09 8.72
N PRO A 23 12.49 3.32 7.95
CA PRO A 23 12.25 4.59 7.31
C PRO A 23 11.95 5.65 8.37
N THR A 24 12.96 6.44 8.72
CA THR A 24 12.83 7.70 9.44
C THR A 24 12.42 8.76 8.42
N GLY A 25 11.16 9.08 8.36
CA GLY A 25 10.69 10.19 7.55
C GLY A 25 9.23 10.01 7.12
N VAL A 26 8.40 10.94 7.54
CA VAL A 26 7.06 11.12 6.99
C VAL A 26 7.21 11.34 5.50
N ALA A 27 6.67 10.42 4.69
CA ALA A 27 6.68 10.58 3.24
C ALA A 27 5.96 11.89 2.87
N PRO A 28 6.59 12.79 2.13
CA PRO A 28 5.94 14.02 1.67
C PRO A 28 4.70 13.63 0.86
N VAL A 29 3.64 14.43 1.02
CA VAL A 29 2.40 14.27 0.26
C VAL A 29 2.72 14.24 -1.24
N PRO A 30 2.08 13.35 -2.00
CA PRO A 30 2.45 13.14 -3.39
C PRO A 30 2.29 14.42 -4.20
N ASP A 31 3.39 15.00 -4.66
CA ASP A 31 3.36 15.87 -5.82
C ASP A 31 2.95 15.00 -7.02
N TYR A 32 1.70 15.10 -7.42
CA TYR A 32 1.14 14.29 -8.52
C TYR A 32 1.85 14.56 -9.85
N ARG A 33 2.40 15.76 -10.05
CA ARG A 33 3.21 16.08 -11.23
C ARG A 33 4.50 15.28 -11.20
N ALA A 34 5.16 15.20 -10.05
CA ALA A 34 6.35 14.39 -9.87
C ALA A 34 6.09 12.90 -10.08
N VAL A 35 4.94 12.38 -9.61
CA VAL A 35 4.56 10.96 -9.84
C VAL A 35 4.31 10.69 -11.32
N THR A 36 3.62 11.60 -12.01
CA THR A 36 3.36 11.46 -13.46
C THR A 36 4.68 11.44 -14.25
N ASP A 37 5.63 12.32 -13.91
CA ASP A 37 6.96 12.33 -14.52
C ASP A 37 7.72 11.02 -14.23
N LEU A 38 7.75 10.58 -12.96
CA LEU A 38 8.43 9.34 -12.59
C LEU A 38 7.85 8.13 -13.33
N VAL A 39 6.53 8.01 -13.44
CA VAL A 39 5.87 6.93 -14.19
C VAL A 39 6.24 7.00 -15.67
N ALA A 40 6.23 8.19 -16.28
CA ALA A 40 6.59 8.36 -17.69
C ALA A 40 8.05 7.98 -17.94
N ARG A 41 8.98 8.37 -17.08
CA ARG A 41 10.41 8.03 -17.19
C ARG A 41 10.65 6.55 -16.95
N ALA A 42 10.01 5.94 -15.96
CA ALA A 42 10.12 4.51 -15.68
C ALA A 42 9.62 3.66 -16.85
N ARG A 43 8.54 4.08 -17.56
CA ARG A 43 8.09 3.46 -18.80
C ARG A 43 9.15 3.48 -19.90
N ASN A 44 9.95 4.52 -19.96
CA ASN A 44 11.04 4.66 -20.92
C ASN A 44 12.34 3.97 -20.47
N GLY A 45 12.29 3.14 -19.42
CA GLY A 45 13.43 2.37 -18.93
C GLY A 45 14.37 3.15 -18.00
N ASP A 46 13.97 4.31 -17.50
CA ASP A 46 14.77 5.06 -16.52
C ASP A 46 14.76 4.34 -15.16
N GLN A 47 15.83 3.61 -14.87
CA GLN A 47 16.00 2.85 -13.63
C GLN A 47 15.92 3.76 -12.39
N ARG A 48 16.48 4.97 -12.45
CA ARG A 48 16.42 5.91 -11.32
C ARG A 48 15.01 6.38 -11.02
N ALA A 49 14.19 6.59 -12.04
CA ALA A 49 12.77 6.91 -11.85
C ALA A 49 12.01 5.73 -11.22
N TRP A 50 12.34 4.50 -11.60
CA TRP A 50 11.81 3.29 -10.98
C TRP A 50 12.20 3.20 -9.51
N ASP A 51 13.47 3.39 -9.17
CA ASP A 51 13.96 3.34 -7.79
C ASP A 51 13.26 4.38 -6.90
N LEU A 52 13.04 5.59 -7.41
CA LEU A 52 12.29 6.64 -6.72
C LEU A 52 10.81 6.26 -6.51
N LEU A 53 10.18 5.56 -7.46
CA LEU A 53 8.83 5.02 -7.27
C LEU A 53 8.80 3.96 -6.17
N VAL A 54 9.79 3.07 -6.16
CA VAL A 54 9.93 2.04 -5.13
C VAL A 54 10.13 2.68 -3.76
N GLU A 55 11.09 3.59 -3.61
CA GLU A 55 11.37 4.29 -2.36
C GLU A 55 10.13 5.02 -1.83
N ARG A 56 9.40 5.69 -2.70
CA ARG A 56 8.21 6.46 -2.36
C ARG A 56 7.04 5.60 -1.88
N TYR A 57 6.83 4.44 -2.50
CA TYR A 57 5.63 3.63 -2.25
C TYR A 57 5.88 2.35 -1.44
N ALA A 58 7.13 1.98 -1.18
CA ALA A 58 7.45 0.86 -0.31
C ALA A 58 6.78 0.97 1.07
N PRO A 59 6.78 2.14 1.76
CA PRO A 59 6.10 2.29 3.05
C PRO A 59 4.59 2.01 2.99
N LEU A 60 3.93 2.39 1.87
CA LEU A 60 2.51 2.08 1.66
C LEU A 60 2.27 0.58 1.57
N ILE A 61 3.08 -0.13 0.76
CA ILE A 61 2.96 -1.59 0.59
C ILE A 61 3.17 -2.29 1.93
N TRP A 62 4.25 -1.95 2.64
CA TRP A 62 4.56 -2.51 3.96
C TRP A 62 3.45 -2.23 4.99
N SER A 63 2.84 -1.04 4.96
CA SER A 63 1.73 -0.71 5.87
C SER A 63 0.50 -1.59 5.61
N VAL A 64 0.21 -1.92 4.34
CA VAL A 64 -0.88 -2.83 3.99
C VAL A 64 -0.55 -4.28 4.41
N CYS A 65 0.68 -4.76 4.18
CA CYS A 65 1.12 -6.09 4.62
C CYS A 65 0.96 -6.24 6.14
N ARG A 66 1.42 -5.26 6.93
CA ARG A 66 1.25 -5.26 8.39
C ARG A 66 -0.21 -5.29 8.82
N ARG A 67 -1.06 -4.49 8.18
CA ARG A 67 -2.52 -4.51 8.45
C ARG A 67 -3.13 -5.88 8.24
N HIS A 68 -2.63 -6.64 7.25
CA HIS A 68 -3.02 -8.03 7.00
C HIS A 68 -2.19 -9.05 7.80
N ARG A 69 -1.34 -8.59 8.74
CA ARG A 69 -0.52 -9.45 9.62
C ARG A 69 0.43 -10.37 8.85
N LEU A 70 0.83 -9.97 7.65
CA LEU A 70 1.93 -10.63 6.98
C LEU A 70 3.24 -10.10 7.55
N ALA A 71 4.18 -11.01 7.84
CA ALA A 71 5.51 -10.71 8.34
C ALA A 71 6.53 -11.64 7.70
N GLY A 72 7.83 -11.33 7.83
CA GLY A 72 8.91 -12.15 7.29
C GLY A 72 8.76 -12.44 5.80
N ALA A 73 9.06 -13.68 5.39
CA ALA A 73 9.07 -14.10 3.98
C ALA A 73 7.73 -13.88 3.28
N ASP A 74 6.60 -14.11 3.93
CA ASP A 74 5.28 -13.89 3.34
C ASP A 74 5.02 -12.43 2.95
N ALA A 75 5.47 -11.49 3.79
CA ALA A 75 5.36 -10.07 3.50
C ALA A 75 6.32 -9.64 2.38
N GLU A 76 7.53 -10.20 2.34
CA GLU A 76 8.51 -9.98 1.27
C GLU A 76 8.00 -10.50 -0.07
N ASP A 77 7.42 -11.70 -0.09
CA ASP A 77 6.82 -12.30 -1.29
C ASP A 77 5.67 -11.44 -1.82
N ALA A 78 4.78 -10.98 -0.93
CA ALA A 78 3.71 -10.07 -1.32
C ALA A 78 4.25 -8.74 -1.87
N PHE A 79 5.29 -8.18 -1.23
CA PHE A 79 5.96 -6.96 -1.67
C PHE A 79 6.55 -7.12 -3.08
N GLN A 80 7.32 -8.18 -3.31
CA GLN A 80 7.92 -8.45 -4.62
C GLN A 80 6.85 -8.67 -5.69
N ALA A 81 5.81 -9.45 -5.39
CA ALA A 81 4.71 -9.72 -6.32
C ALA A 81 4.00 -8.45 -6.78
N VAL A 82 3.81 -7.46 -5.88
CA VAL A 82 3.20 -6.17 -6.22
C VAL A 82 4.06 -5.38 -7.20
N TRP A 83 5.37 -5.33 -6.99
CA TRP A 83 6.29 -4.62 -7.89
C TRP A 83 6.40 -5.28 -9.25
N LEU A 84 6.46 -6.61 -9.30
CA LEU A 84 6.46 -7.36 -10.57
C LEU A 84 5.17 -7.12 -11.35
N ARG A 85 4.01 -7.06 -10.68
CA ARG A 85 2.74 -6.72 -11.33
C ARG A 85 2.73 -5.27 -11.83
N LEU A 86 3.27 -4.33 -11.06
CA LEU A 86 3.39 -2.95 -11.51
C LEU A 86 4.26 -2.87 -12.76
N LEU A 87 5.40 -3.54 -12.77
CA LEU A 87 6.30 -3.57 -13.93
C LEU A 87 5.59 -4.07 -15.19
N GLY A 88 4.83 -5.16 -15.07
CA GLY A 88 4.08 -5.74 -16.20
C GLY A 88 2.85 -4.91 -16.63
N GLN A 89 2.42 -3.95 -15.85
CA GLN A 89 1.24 -3.12 -16.14
C GLN A 89 1.54 -1.61 -16.21
N LEU A 90 2.82 -1.25 -16.13
CA LEU A 90 3.23 0.15 -16.08
C LEU A 90 2.72 0.95 -17.29
N ASP A 91 2.76 0.35 -18.47
CA ASP A 91 2.26 0.95 -19.71
C ASP A 91 0.74 1.11 -19.75
N ALA A 92 0.02 0.24 -19.04
CA ALA A 92 -1.44 0.26 -18.98
C ALA A 92 -2.00 1.30 -17.99
N ILE A 93 -1.18 1.90 -17.14
CA ILE A 93 -1.61 2.91 -16.17
C ILE A 93 -1.96 4.21 -16.91
N ARG A 94 -3.24 4.49 -17.07
CA ARG A 94 -3.73 5.70 -17.73
C ARG A 94 -3.65 6.96 -16.85
N ASP A 95 -3.84 6.78 -15.55
CA ASP A 95 -3.81 7.86 -14.56
C ASP A 95 -2.76 7.58 -13.49
N PRO A 96 -1.54 8.15 -13.58
CA PRO A 96 -0.50 7.98 -12.57
C PRO A 96 -0.92 8.47 -11.17
N ALA A 97 -1.87 9.39 -11.07
CA ALA A 97 -2.39 9.85 -9.78
C ALA A 97 -3.19 8.76 -9.05
N ALA A 98 -3.68 7.74 -9.77
CA ALA A 98 -4.34 6.58 -9.19
C ALA A 98 -3.37 5.50 -8.68
N LEU A 99 -2.06 5.62 -8.95
CA LEU A 99 -1.04 4.62 -8.61
C LEU A 99 -1.06 4.21 -7.13
N PRO A 100 -1.15 5.12 -6.13
CA PRO A 100 -1.20 4.72 -4.73
C PRO A 100 -2.41 3.82 -4.41
N GLY A 101 -3.58 4.14 -4.96
CA GLY A 101 -4.79 3.33 -4.78
C GLY A 101 -4.68 1.95 -5.46
N TRP A 102 -4.06 1.91 -6.64
CA TRP A 102 -3.78 0.66 -7.34
C TRP A 102 -2.81 -0.23 -6.54
N LEU A 103 -1.72 0.36 -6.01
CA LEU A 103 -0.75 -0.34 -5.16
C LEU A 103 -1.41 -0.90 -3.91
N ALA A 104 -2.17 -0.09 -3.17
CA ALA A 104 -2.86 -0.53 -1.97
C ALA A 104 -3.83 -1.70 -2.25
N THR A 105 -4.62 -1.61 -3.33
CA THR A 105 -5.56 -2.66 -3.73
C THR A 105 -4.84 -3.94 -4.16
N THR A 106 -3.75 -3.80 -4.93
CA THR A 106 -2.96 -4.94 -5.41
C THR A 106 -2.26 -5.62 -4.25
N THR A 107 -1.64 -4.86 -3.35
CA THR A 107 -0.99 -5.40 -2.14
C THR A 107 -1.99 -6.19 -1.29
N ARG A 108 -3.17 -5.64 -1.06
CA ARG A 108 -4.22 -6.34 -0.31
C ARG A 108 -4.61 -7.67 -0.97
N ARG A 109 -4.76 -7.71 -2.29
CA ARG A 109 -5.07 -8.95 -3.03
C ARG A 109 -3.95 -9.98 -2.87
N GLU A 110 -2.70 -9.55 -2.91
CA GLU A 110 -1.56 -10.44 -2.68
C GLU A 110 -1.52 -10.96 -1.24
N CYS A 111 -1.75 -10.11 -0.26
CA CYS A 111 -1.86 -10.53 1.14
C CYS A 111 -2.94 -11.59 1.33
N LEU A 112 -4.13 -11.37 0.77
CA LEU A 112 -5.22 -12.36 0.85
C LEU A 112 -4.90 -13.65 0.10
N ARG A 113 -4.14 -13.59 -1.01
CA ARG A 113 -3.67 -14.78 -1.73
C ARG A 113 -2.71 -15.61 -0.87
N VAL A 114 -1.74 -14.97 -0.25
CA VAL A 114 -0.77 -15.62 0.64
C VAL A 114 -1.48 -16.27 1.83
N LEU A 115 -2.37 -15.54 2.49
CA LEU A 115 -3.16 -16.06 3.62
C LEU A 115 -4.05 -17.24 3.25
N ARG A 116 -4.62 -17.26 2.04
CA ARG A 116 -5.39 -18.42 1.56
C ARG A 116 -4.49 -19.62 1.27
N ALA A 117 -3.34 -19.40 0.67
CA ALA A 117 -2.37 -20.45 0.40
C ALA A 117 -1.86 -21.12 1.69
N ALA A 118 -1.60 -20.33 2.73
CA ALA A 118 -1.17 -20.80 4.03
C ALA A 118 -2.25 -21.66 4.77
N ARG A 119 -3.54 -21.46 4.45
CA ARG A 119 -4.65 -22.22 5.09
C ARG A 119 -4.95 -23.58 4.46
N GLY A 120 -4.46 -23.85 3.26
CA GLY A 120 -4.80 -25.07 2.51
C GLY A 120 -6.22 -25.05 1.90
N PRO A 121 -6.53 -26.01 0.98
CA PRO A 121 -7.78 -26.05 0.23
C PRO A 121 -9.04 -26.33 1.07
N ASP A 122 -8.90 -26.85 2.30
CA ASP A 122 -10.03 -27.28 3.14
C ASP A 122 -10.45 -26.27 4.22
N ALA A 123 -9.81 -25.11 4.30
CA ALA A 123 -10.13 -24.10 5.31
C ALA A 123 -11.28 -23.17 4.88
N GLY A 124 -12.47 -23.74 4.75
CA GLY A 124 -13.73 -23.00 4.70
C GLY A 124 -14.12 -22.49 6.10
N GLY A 125 -13.36 -21.54 6.64
CA GLY A 125 -13.65 -20.92 7.93
C GLY A 125 -13.94 -19.42 7.81
N PRO A 126 -14.69 -18.83 8.77
CA PRO A 126 -15.05 -17.42 8.76
C PRO A 126 -13.79 -16.52 8.79
N ALA A 127 -13.95 -15.31 8.28
CA ALA A 127 -12.91 -14.29 8.26
C ALA A 127 -12.20 -14.20 9.62
N LEU A 128 -10.86 -14.17 9.61
CA LEU A 128 -10.07 -13.97 10.83
C LEU A 128 -10.50 -12.68 11.52
N ASP A 129 -10.84 -12.80 12.79
CA ASP A 129 -10.97 -11.67 13.70
C ASP A 129 -9.66 -10.88 13.70
N VAL A 130 -9.73 -9.65 13.20
CA VAL A 130 -8.57 -8.79 12.90
C VAL A 130 -8.02 -8.09 14.16
N GLU A 131 -8.60 -8.33 15.34
CA GLU A 131 -8.34 -7.52 16.54
C GLU A 131 -7.25 -8.04 17.52
N ALA A 132 -6.61 -9.19 17.28
CA ALA A 132 -5.85 -9.84 18.35
C ALA A 132 -4.36 -10.11 18.10
N ILE A 133 -3.60 -9.26 17.39
CA ILE A 133 -2.12 -9.33 17.45
C ILE A 133 -1.56 -7.96 17.82
N PRO A 134 -0.80 -7.82 18.93
CA PRO A 134 -0.13 -6.58 19.28
C PRO A 134 0.82 -6.16 18.18
N ASP A 135 0.75 -4.88 17.80
CA ASP A 135 1.69 -4.25 16.90
C ASP A 135 3.07 -4.26 17.57
N SER A 136 4.00 -5.10 17.12
CA SER A 136 5.33 -5.25 17.72
C SER A 136 6.26 -4.06 17.42
N HIS A 137 5.78 -3.06 16.70
CA HIS A 137 6.39 -1.75 16.56
C HIS A 137 5.42 -0.73 17.18
N ALA A 138 5.53 -0.56 18.49
CA ALA A 138 4.85 0.53 19.19
C ALA A 138 5.18 1.84 18.46
N ALA A 139 4.18 2.42 17.81
CA ALA A 139 4.30 3.76 17.24
C ALA A 139 4.72 4.70 18.38
N THR A 140 5.69 5.58 18.13
CA THR A 140 6.02 6.59 19.13
C THR A 140 4.80 7.47 19.40
N ALA A 141 4.69 8.04 20.61
CA ALA A 141 3.58 8.92 20.95
C ALA A 141 3.35 10.03 19.90
N ASP A 142 4.43 10.53 19.30
CA ASP A 142 4.37 11.52 18.22
C ASP A 142 3.76 10.93 16.93
N GLN A 143 4.05 9.67 16.61
CA GLN A 143 3.47 8.99 15.44
C GLN A 143 1.98 8.71 15.64
N GLU A 144 1.57 8.35 16.85
CA GLU A 144 0.16 8.17 17.21
C GLU A 144 -0.62 9.50 17.15
N LEU A 145 -0.05 10.58 17.69
CA LEU A 145 -0.65 11.91 17.61
C LEU A 145 -0.81 12.36 16.16
N LEU A 146 0.23 12.20 15.35
CA LEU A 146 0.19 12.56 13.93
C LEU A 146 -0.81 11.70 13.13
N ALA A 147 -0.95 10.42 13.47
CA ALA A 147 -1.98 9.55 12.88
C ALA A 147 -3.39 10.00 13.29
N ALA A 148 -3.60 10.37 14.54
CA ALA A 148 -4.88 10.90 15.04
C ALA A 148 -5.26 12.22 14.36
N GLU A 149 -4.32 13.15 14.17
CA GLU A 149 -4.53 14.40 13.43
C GLU A 149 -4.93 14.13 11.98
N ARG A 150 -4.23 13.21 11.30
CA ARG A 150 -4.56 12.79 9.92
C ARG A 150 -5.94 12.16 9.82
N HIS A 151 -6.30 11.31 10.76
CA HIS A 151 -7.62 10.68 10.81
C HIS A 151 -8.73 11.72 11.08
N ALA A 152 -8.47 12.69 11.95
CA ALA A 152 -9.43 13.79 12.23
C ALA A 152 -9.65 14.65 11.00
N ALA A 153 -8.58 15.06 10.32
CA ALA A 153 -8.65 15.86 9.09
C ALA A 153 -9.37 15.12 7.96
N LEU A 154 -9.10 13.81 7.80
CA LEU A 154 -9.76 12.99 6.78
C LEU A 154 -11.26 12.84 7.08
N ARG A 155 -11.63 12.61 8.35
CA ARG A 155 -13.05 12.55 8.74
C ARG A 155 -13.77 13.85 8.44
N ALA A 156 -13.22 15.00 8.85
CA ALA A 156 -13.79 16.31 8.56
C ALA A 156 -13.98 16.51 7.04
N ALA A 157 -12.97 16.18 6.24
CA ALA A 157 -13.06 16.30 4.78
C ALA A 157 -14.12 15.37 4.16
N ILE A 158 -14.31 14.17 4.71
CA ILE A 158 -15.35 13.24 4.25
C ILE A 158 -16.74 13.74 4.65
N GLU A 159 -16.90 14.30 5.85
CA GLU A 159 -18.17 14.86 6.35
C GLU A 159 -18.63 16.05 5.50
N ASP A 160 -17.70 16.83 4.94
CA ASP A 160 -17.99 17.97 4.05
C ASP A 160 -18.29 17.56 2.61
N LEU A 161 -18.18 16.27 2.27
CA LEU A 161 -18.59 15.79 0.96
C LEU A 161 -20.12 15.79 0.82
N PRO A 162 -20.64 16.05 -0.40
CA PRO A 162 -22.06 15.84 -0.68
C PRO A 162 -22.50 14.40 -0.33
N PRO A 163 -23.75 14.18 0.11
CA PRO A 163 -24.21 12.85 0.54
C PRO A 163 -24.03 11.75 -0.50
N SER A 164 -24.17 12.06 -1.79
CA SER A 164 -23.93 11.10 -2.89
C SER A 164 -22.47 10.72 -3.02
N SER A 165 -21.56 11.70 -2.88
CA SER A 165 -20.11 11.49 -2.90
C SER A 165 -19.65 10.67 -1.71
N ARG A 166 -20.18 10.97 -0.52
CA ARG A 166 -19.87 10.24 0.72
C ARG A 166 -20.28 8.78 0.61
N ARG A 167 -21.50 8.50 0.11
CA ARG A 167 -21.97 7.13 -0.16
C ARG A 167 -21.07 6.41 -1.15
N LEU A 168 -20.66 7.08 -2.23
CA LEU A 168 -19.77 6.49 -3.24
C LEU A 168 -18.41 6.12 -2.63
N ILE A 169 -17.80 7.03 -1.87
CA ILE A 169 -16.50 6.74 -1.19
C ILE A 169 -16.66 5.58 -0.20
N ALA A 170 -17.71 5.56 0.60
CA ALA A 170 -17.97 4.47 1.55
C ALA A 170 -18.03 3.11 0.84
N VAL A 171 -18.81 2.99 -0.23
CA VAL A 171 -18.93 1.73 -1.00
C VAL A 171 -17.63 1.35 -1.70
N LEU A 172 -16.87 2.34 -2.21
CA LEU A 172 -15.56 2.09 -2.84
C LEU A 172 -14.48 1.62 -1.86
N THR A 173 -14.65 1.90 -0.57
CA THR A 173 -13.71 1.53 0.50
C THR A 173 -14.16 0.29 1.29
N GLU A 174 -15.29 -0.32 0.91
CA GLU A 174 -15.76 -1.56 1.54
C GLU A 174 -14.74 -2.70 1.37
N ASP A 175 -14.68 -3.55 2.37
CA ASP A 175 -13.84 -4.73 2.42
C ASP A 175 -14.70 -6.00 2.58
N PRO A 176 -14.71 -6.92 1.59
CA PRO A 176 -13.97 -6.93 0.32
C PRO A 176 -14.45 -5.87 -0.69
N PRO A 177 -13.57 -5.42 -1.65
CA PRO A 177 -13.97 -4.44 -2.66
C PRO A 177 -15.07 -4.99 -3.56
N LEU A 178 -16.11 -4.19 -3.75
CA LEU A 178 -17.22 -4.55 -4.62
C LEU A 178 -16.87 -4.33 -6.11
N PRO A 179 -17.34 -5.22 -7.00
CA PRO A 179 -17.29 -4.99 -8.44
C PRO A 179 -18.07 -3.74 -8.83
N TYR A 180 -17.65 -3.01 -9.86
CA TYR A 180 -18.32 -1.80 -10.31
C TYR A 180 -19.77 -2.02 -10.73
N ALA A 181 -20.11 -3.21 -11.23
CA ALA A 181 -21.49 -3.59 -11.53
C ALA A 181 -22.37 -3.59 -10.26
N GLU A 182 -21.86 -4.10 -9.16
CA GLU A 182 -22.55 -4.13 -7.87
C GLU A 182 -22.65 -2.72 -7.25
N ILE A 183 -21.57 -1.92 -7.35
CA ILE A 183 -21.58 -0.51 -6.92
C ILE A 183 -22.64 0.26 -7.70
N SER A 184 -22.73 0.05 -9.02
CA SER A 184 -23.74 0.64 -9.90
C SER A 184 -25.16 0.29 -9.45
N ALA A 185 -25.42 -0.99 -9.20
CA ALA A 185 -26.73 -1.46 -8.74
C ALA A 185 -27.10 -0.88 -7.37
N ARG A 186 -26.16 -0.85 -6.42
CA ARG A 186 -26.36 -0.40 -5.04
C ARG A 186 -26.58 1.12 -4.93
N LEU A 187 -25.91 1.89 -5.77
CA LEU A 187 -25.99 3.37 -5.75
C LEU A 187 -26.95 3.95 -6.79
N GLY A 188 -27.45 3.14 -7.71
CA GLY A 188 -28.33 3.61 -8.80
C GLY A 188 -27.62 4.52 -9.80
N ILE A 189 -26.31 4.34 -10.04
CA ILE A 189 -25.52 5.16 -10.97
C ILE A 189 -24.92 4.30 -12.08
N PRO A 190 -24.80 4.80 -13.32
CA PRO A 190 -24.17 4.05 -14.41
C PRO A 190 -22.72 3.65 -14.09
N VAL A 191 -22.33 2.43 -14.46
CA VAL A 191 -20.95 1.92 -14.26
C VAL A 191 -19.90 2.90 -14.79
N GLY A 192 -20.12 3.47 -16.00
CA GLY A 192 -19.21 4.43 -16.61
C GLY A 192 -19.06 5.76 -15.84
N SER A 193 -20.00 6.10 -14.95
CA SER A 193 -19.96 7.33 -14.16
C SER A 193 -19.22 7.15 -12.82
N ILE A 194 -18.95 5.92 -12.39
CA ILE A 194 -18.28 5.62 -11.12
C ILE A 194 -16.86 6.22 -11.12
N GLY A 195 -16.07 5.96 -12.17
CA GLY A 195 -14.70 6.47 -12.30
C GLY A 195 -14.63 8.01 -12.24
N PRO A 196 -15.32 8.72 -13.12
CA PRO A 196 -15.37 10.19 -13.09
C PRO A 196 -15.86 10.77 -11.76
N SER A 197 -16.87 10.13 -11.13
CA SER A 197 -17.39 10.58 -9.83
C SER A 197 -16.38 10.35 -8.70
N ARG A 198 -15.69 9.20 -8.70
CA ARG A 198 -14.57 8.93 -7.79
C ARG A 198 -13.47 9.99 -7.92
N SER A 199 -13.03 10.31 -9.14
CA SER A 199 -11.99 11.32 -9.36
C SER A 199 -12.41 12.67 -8.78
N ARG A 200 -13.64 13.12 -9.05
CA ARG A 200 -14.17 14.39 -8.49
C ARG A 200 -14.24 14.39 -6.97
N CYS A 201 -14.61 13.26 -6.34
CA CYS A 201 -14.59 13.12 -4.88
C CYS A 201 -13.18 13.24 -4.32
N LEU A 202 -12.22 12.53 -4.92
CA LEU A 202 -10.82 12.57 -4.49
C LEU A 202 -10.22 13.96 -4.66
N ASP A 203 -10.51 14.67 -5.77
CA ASP A 203 -10.05 16.04 -5.99
C ASP A 203 -10.63 17.02 -4.97
N ARG A 204 -11.90 16.82 -4.55
CA ARG A 204 -12.50 17.63 -3.50
C ARG A 204 -11.85 17.38 -2.14
N LEU A 205 -11.59 16.11 -1.78
CA LEU A 205 -10.88 15.75 -0.55
C LEU A 205 -9.48 16.36 -0.54
N ARG A 206 -8.73 16.29 -1.64
CA ARG A 206 -7.38 16.86 -1.76
C ARG A 206 -7.34 18.37 -1.51
N ARG A 207 -8.38 19.08 -1.97
CA ARG A 207 -8.50 20.54 -1.80
C ARG A 207 -9.11 20.97 -0.48
N HIS A 208 -9.54 20.02 0.35
CA HIS A 208 -10.13 20.35 1.65
C HIS A 208 -9.10 20.99 2.58
N PRO A 209 -9.40 22.13 3.25
CA PRO A 209 -8.41 22.87 4.05
C PRO A 209 -7.72 22.02 5.12
N ALA A 210 -8.46 21.13 5.78
CA ALA A 210 -7.89 20.24 6.80
C ALA A 210 -6.88 19.23 6.20
N ILE A 211 -7.08 18.82 4.96
CA ILE A 211 -6.13 17.94 4.24
C ILE A 211 -4.95 18.77 3.74
N ALA A 212 -5.19 19.95 3.16
CA ALA A 212 -4.13 20.84 2.69
C ALA A 212 -3.16 21.22 3.82
N ALA A 213 -3.67 21.54 5.01
CA ALA A 213 -2.86 21.87 6.18
C ALA A 213 -1.94 20.72 6.65
N LEU A 214 -2.24 19.47 6.32
CA LEU A 214 -1.37 18.32 6.58
C LEU A 214 -0.30 18.13 5.51
N ILE A 215 -0.51 18.72 4.35
CA ILE A 215 0.36 18.64 3.18
C ILE A 215 1.48 19.68 3.27
N ASP A 216 1.16 20.87 3.81
CA ASP A 216 2.07 22.02 3.89
C ASP A 216 3.00 21.98 5.12
N ARG A 217 2.92 20.93 5.95
CA ARG A 217 3.80 20.68 7.10
C ARG A 217 4.91 19.71 6.74
#